data_a5f8639aa992ef8f658b8a40ca41bab5
#
_entry.id   a5f8639aa992ef8f658b8a40ca41bab5
#
_cell.length_a   1.000
_cell.length_b   1.000
_cell.length_c   1.000
_cell.angle_alpha   90.00
_cell.angle_beta   90.00
_cell.angle_gamma   90.00
#
_symmetry.space_group_name_H-M   'P 1'
#
loop_
_entity.id
_entity.type
_entity.pdbx_description
1 polymer ?
#
loop_
_entity_poly.entity_id
_entity_poly.type
_entity_poly.pdbx_seq_one_letter_code
_entity_poly.pdbx_strand_id
1 'polypeptide(L)'
;MLCLMTWGPASGQDKPRINPTDPQPTCHMCPGTYIPVAELEAYTKKAVAEKLVDQQVRDVDIGKANIGIGMVHRERLDKPRPDSVAEHDHVSEVYHVISGAATLVLGPDIVNRQRRPANMRTVVEFNGPGNNGSEVRDGIAYEIKAGDVVVIPAGTGHWFTRIEDHIDYLMIRIDPDKLTPLKSEAQSQDYLAKPAKRGE
;
A
#
# COMPACT_ATOMS: atom_id res chain seq x y z
N MET A 1 55.95 -8.04 20.13
CA MET A 1 55.24 -9.28 20.45
C MET A 1 53.92 -9.25 19.69
N LEU A 2 53.89 -9.87 18.48
CA LEU A 2 52.79 -9.82 17.54
C LEU A 2 51.89 -11.03 17.81
N CYS A 3 50.67 -10.80 18.29
CA CYS A 3 49.70 -11.86 18.56
C CYS A 3 48.94 -12.17 17.25
N LEU A 4 49.28 -13.27 16.59
CA LEU A 4 48.58 -13.82 15.44
C LEU A 4 47.29 -14.50 15.96
N MET A 5 46.13 -13.87 15.76
CA MET A 5 44.85 -14.54 15.93
C MET A 5 44.60 -15.44 14.73
N THR A 6 44.69 -16.74 14.92
CA THR A 6 44.24 -17.72 13.93
C THR A 6 42.71 -17.85 13.99
N TRP A 7 42.03 -17.43 12.95
CA TRP A 7 40.62 -17.74 12.75
C TRP A 7 40.52 -19.25 12.43
N GLY A 8 39.91 -20.01 13.33
CA GLY A 8 39.52 -21.38 13.06
C GLY A 8 38.43 -21.43 11.98
N PRO A 9 38.29 -22.55 11.23
CA PRO A 9 37.24 -22.69 10.24
C PRO A 9 35.87 -22.59 10.92
N ALA A 10 35.01 -21.74 10.34
CA ALA A 10 33.62 -21.64 10.75
C ALA A 10 33.00 -23.04 10.69
N SER A 11 32.52 -23.54 11.84
CA SER A 11 31.76 -24.77 11.93
C SER A 11 30.58 -24.67 10.96
N GLY A 12 30.51 -25.62 10.02
CA GLY A 12 29.41 -25.67 9.05
C GLY A 12 28.11 -25.61 9.79
N GLN A 13 27.31 -24.58 9.49
CA GLN A 13 25.93 -24.51 9.98
C GLN A 13 25.23 -25.76 9.45
N ASP A 14 24.82 -26.64 10.34
CA ASP A 14 23.99 -27.79 10.01
C ASP A 14 22.75 -27.23 9.27
N LYS A 15 22.59 -27.65 8.01
CA LYS A 15 21.37 -27.30 7.26
C LYS A 15 20.21 -27.82 8.08
N PRO A 16 19.20 -26.98 8.35
CA PRO A 16 18.04 -27.41 9.12
C PRO A 16 17.44 -28.65 8.46
N ARG A 17 17.25 -29.71 9.25
CA ARG A 17 16.61 -30.95 8.77
C ARG A 17 15.15 -30.60 8.45
N ILE A 18 14.85 -30.56 7.18
CA ILE A 18 13.47 -30.37 6.70
C ILE A 18 12.73 -31.69 6.94
N ASN A 19 11.76 -31.68 7.85
CA ASN A 19 10.82 -32.78 7.95
C ASN A 19 9.89 -32.72 6.73
N PRO A 20 9.77 -33.77 5.90
CA PRO A 20 8.90 -33.72 4.71
C PRO A 20 7.42 -33.48 5.03
N THR A 21 6.98 -33.68 6.27
CA THR A 21 5.62 -33.44 6.74
C THR A 21 5.40 -32.00 7.24
N ASP A 22 6.46 -31.21 7.40
CA ASP A 22 6.35 -29.83 7.84
C ASP A 22 5.85 -28.93 6.70
N PRO A 23 5.02 -27.92 6.99
CA PRO A 23 4.67 -26.91 6.01
C PRO A 23 5.92 -26.24 5.45
N GLN A 24 6.07 -26.28 4.12
CA GLN A 24 7.20 -25.65 3.46
C GLN A 24 6.98 -24.13 3.33
N PRO A 25 8.08 -23.33 3.30
CA PRO A 25 7.98 -21.91 2.99
C PRO A 25 7.22 -21.67 1.67
N THR A 26 6.34 -20.67 1.66
CA THR A 26 5.54 -20.36 0.47
C THR A 26 6.35 -19.64 -0.60
N CYS A 27 7.52 -19.12 -0.25
CA CYS A 27 8.45 -18.46 -1.15
C CYS A 27 9.85 -19.09 -0.98
N HIS A 28 10.37 -19.69 -2.05
CA HIS A 28 11.68 -20.31 -2.05
C HIS A 28 12.74 -19.32 -2.52
N MET A 29 13.73 -19.02 -1.63
CA MET A 29 14.83 -18.09 -1.95
C MET A 29 14.41 -16.67 -2.34
N CYS A 30 13.21 -16.22 -1.94
CA CYS A 30 12.77 -14.86 -2.21
C CYS A 30 13.61 -13.86 -1.42
N PRO A 31 14.17 -12.83 -2.08
CA PRO A 31 14.91 -11.79 -1.38
C PRO A 31 13.94 -10.92 -0.56
N GLY A 32 14.41 -10.44 0.59
CA GLY A 32 13.70 -9.38 1.31
C GLY A 32 13.75 -8.06 0.52
N THR A 33 12.72 -7.23 0.69
CA THR A 33 12.65 -5.91 0.08
C THR A 33 12.79 -4.84 1.15
N TYR A 34 13.74 -3.93 0.98
CA TYR A 34 13.95 -2.76 1.83
C TYR A 34 13.58 -1.50 1.07
N ILE A 35 12.79 -0.63 1.67
CA ILE A 35 12.40 0.67 1.14
C ILE A 35 12.86 1.72 2.13
N PRO A 36 13.86 2.55 1.80
CA PRO A 36 14.35 3.57 2.70
C PRO A 36 13.32 4.70 2.88
N VAL A 37 13.27 5.30 4.07
CA VAL A 37 12.38 6.43 4.37
C VAL A 37 12.54 7.58 3.38
N ALA A 38 13.76 7.85 2.93
CA ALA A 38 14.03 8.91 1.95
C ALA A 38 13.29 8.69 0.61
N GLU A 39 13.04 7.43 0.22
CA GLU A 39 12.24 7.12 -0.96
C GLU A 39 10.76 7.42 -0.72
N LEU A 40 10.20 7.02 0.44
CA LEU A 40 8.83 7.32 0.81
C LEU A 40 8.57 8.84 0.85
N GLU A 41 9.50 9.60 1.44
CA GLU A 41 9.45 11.07 1.46
C GLU A 41 9.51 11.69 0.05
N ALA A 42 10.28 11.10 -0.87
CA ALA A 42 10.33 11.56 -2.26
C ALA A 42 8.97 11.38 -2.96
N TYR A 43 8.27 10.27 -2.68
CA TYR A 43 6.90 10.06 -3.17
C TYR A 43 5.92 11.07 -2.59
N THR A 44 5.98 11.37 -1.29
CA THR A 44 5.14 12.41 -0.67
C THR A 44 5.41 13.79 -1.28
N LYS A 45 6.68 14.17 -1.45
CA LYS A 45 7.04 15.44 -2.11
C LYS A 45 6.48 15.52 -3.53
N LYS A 46 6.57 14.43 -4.29
CA LYS A 46 6.01 14.34 -5.64
C LYS A 46 4.49 14.42 -5.62
N ALA A 47 3.82 13.77 -4.66
CA ALA A 47 2.37 13.84 -4.49
C ALA A 47 1.89 15.28 -4.30
N VAL A 48 2.51 16.01 -3.39
CA VAL A 48 2.20 17.43 -3.11
C VAL A 48 2.43 18.29 -4.36
N ALA A 49 3.59 18.13 -5.02
CA ALA A 49 3.96 18.95 -6.18
C ALA A 49 3.06 18.72 -7.41
N GLU A 50 2.58 17.49 -7.60
CA GLU A 50 1.80 17.09 -8.78
C GLU A 50 0.32 16.86 -8.46
N LYS A 51 -0.12 17.13 -7.23
CA LYS A 51 -1.49 16.90 -6.72
C LYS A 51 -1.96 15.45 -6.93
N LEU A 52 -1.06 14.51 -6.68
CA LEU A 52 -1.35 13.09 -6.76
C LEU A 52 -1.84 12.59 -5.41
N VAL A 53 -2.84 11.70 -5.42
CA VAL A 53 -3.36 11.11 -4.18
C VAL A 53 -2.63 9.84 -3.85
N ASP A 54 -2.57 8.89 -4.79
CA ASP A 54 -2.11 7.52 -4.57
C ASP A 54 -0.99 7.17 -5.55
N GLN A 55 0.10 6.65 -5.01
CA GLN A 55 1.28 6.27 -5.78
C GLN A 55 1.83 4.94 -5.29
N GLN A 56 1.99 3.99 -6.22
CA GLN A 56 2.64 2.70 -5.92
C GLN A 56 4.15 2.87 -5.84
N VAL A 57 4.73 2.53 -4.69
CA VAL A 57 6.17 2.57 -4.44
C VAL A 57 6.83 1.26 -4.87
N ARG A 58 6.28 0.13 -4.41
CA ARG A 58 6.71 -1.24 -4.73
C ARG A 58 5.51 -2.13 -4.89
N ASP A 59 5.68 -3.22 -5.61
CA ASP A 59 4.78 -4.36 -5.57
C ASP A 59 5.62 -5.64 -5.65
N VAL A 60 5.51 -6.49 -4.63
CA VAL A 60 6.44 -7.59 -4.37
C VAL A 60 5.69 -8.90 -4.25
N ASP A 61 6.14 -9.92 -4.97
CA ASP A 61 5.66 -11.29 -4.81
C ASP A 61 6.24 -11.90 -3.52
N ILE A 62 5.38 -12.30 -2.58
CA ILE A 62 5.75 -12.98 -1.35
C ILE A 62 5.35 -14.48 -1.35
N GLY A 63 5.11 -15.05 -2.52
CA GLY A 63 4.74 -16.45 -2.71
C GLY A 63 3.23 -16.64 -2.87
N LYS A 64 2.43 -16.51 -1.83
CA LYS A 64 0.97 -16.69 -1.90
C LYS A 64 0.18 -15.42 -2.24
N ALA A 65 0.82 -14.28 -2.21
CA ALA A 65 0.22 -12.98 -2.50
C ALA A 65 1.26 -12.03 -3.09
N ASN A 66 0.79 -10.96 -3.72
CA ASN A 66 1.60 -9.76 -3.91
C ASN A 66 1.34 -8.79 -2.75
N ILE A 67 2.38 -8.06 -2.36
CA ILE A 67 2.29 -6.96 -1.40
C ILE A 67 2.64 -5.67 -2.14
N GLY A 68 1.62 -4.84 -2.33
CA GLY A 68 1.78 -3.49 -2.84
C GLY A 68 2.08 -2.50 -1.71
N ILE A 69 3.10 -1.66 -1.89
CA ILE A 69 3.44 -0.57 -0.97
C ILE A 69 3.16 0.73 -1.69
N GLY A 70 2.20 1.49 -1.17
CA GLY A 70 1.81 2.80 -1.69
C GLY A 70 2.07 3.94 -0.72
N MET A 71 2.38 5.12 -1.25
CA MET A 71 2.34 6.38 -0.51
C MET A 71 1.13 7.18 -0.94
N VAL A 72 0.33 7.58 0.03
CA VAL A 72 -0.88 8.37 -0.20
C VAL A 72 -0.76 9.72 0.48
N HIS A 73 -1.06 10.77 -0.28
CA HIS A 73 -1.22 12.13 0.21
C HIS A 73 -2.62 12.63 -0.14
N ARG A 74 -3.35 13.13 0.85
CA ARG A 74 -4.65 13.77 0.64
C ARG A 74 -4.62 15.16 1.25
N GLU A 75 -4.97 16.13 0.43
CA GLU A 75 -5.15 17.52 0.85
C GLU A 75 -6.44 17.68 1.69
N ARG A 76 -6.64 18.88 2.20
CA ARG A 76 -7.85 19.30 2.92
C ARG A 76 -9.14 18.88 2.23
N LEU A 77 -10.08 18.37 3.01
CA LEU A 77 -11.40 17.97 2.57
C LEU A 77 -12.44 18.43 3.58
N ASP A 78 -13.18 19.49 3.26
CA ASP A 78 -14.22 20.04 4.15
C ASP A 78 -15.53 19.23 4.11
N LYS A 79 -15.80 18.57 2.99
CA LYS A 79 -16.96 17.69 2.79
C LYS A 79 -16.62 16.61 1.76
N PRO A 80 -17.26 15.43 1.85
CA PRO A 80 -17.01 14.34 0.91
C PRO A 80 -17.21 14.78 -0.55
N ARG A 81 -16.36 14.22 -1.43
CA ARG A 81 -16.57 14.37 -2.88
C ARG A 81 -17.64 13.38 -3.34
N PRO A 82 -18.41 13.69 -4.38
CA PRO A 82 -19.32 12.73 -4.99
C PRO A 82 -18.57 11.45 -5.40
N ASP A 83 -19.22 10.31 -5.25
CA ASP A 83 -18.72 8.99 -5.68
C ASP A 83 -17.30 8.64 -5.19
N SER A 84 -16.94 9.16 -4.00
CA SER A 84 -15.60 9.02 -3.43
C SER A 84 -15.45 7.86 -2.43
N VAL A 85 -16.51 7.08 -2.19
CA VAL A 85 -16.35 5.76 -1.55
C VAL A 85 -15.54 4.88 -2.46
N ALA A 86 -14.55 4.20 -1.93
CA ALA A 86 -13.79 3.18 -2.63
C ALA A 86 -14.02 1.81 -1.98
N GLU A 87 -13.97 0.77 -2.80
CA GLU A 87 -13.99 -0.62 -2.39
C GLU A 87 -13.22 -1.45 -3.42
N HIS A 88 -12.56 -2.51 -2.97
CA HIS A 88 -11.79 -3.44 -3.80
C HIS A 88 -12.29 -4.85 -3.57
N ASP A 89 -12.56 -5.60 -4.66
CA ASP A 89 -13.16 -6.93 -4.55
C ASP A 89 -12.21 -7.96 -3.91
N HIS A 90 -10.91 -7.86 -4.18
CA HIS A 90 -9.92 -8.89 -3.84
C HIS A 90 -8.74 -8.36 -3.02
N VAL A 91 -8.46 -7.06 -3.12
CA VAL A 91 -7.32 -6.44 -2.44
C VAL A 91 -7.76 -5.89 -1.09
N SER A 92 -7.13 -6.38 -0.03
CA SER A 92 -7.26 -5.78 1.30
C SER A 92 -6.20 -4.69 1.48
N GLU A 93 -6.48 -3.71 2.34
CA GLU A 93 -5.57 -2.60 2.59
C GLU A 93 -5.27 -2.44 4.08
N VAL A 94 -4.04 -2.05 4.38
CA VAL A 94 -3.64 -1.59 5.71
C VAL A 94 -3.06 -0.20 5.57
N TYR A 95 -3.62 0.77 6.29
CA TYR A 95 -3.08 2.13 6.38
C TYR A 95 -2.26 2.26 7.64
N HIS A 96 -1.08 2.83 7.54
CA HIS A 96 -0.33 3.37 8.67
C HIS A 96 -0.18 4.88 8.48
N VAL A 97 -0.86 5.65 9.31
CA VAL A 97 -0.88 7.12 9.20
C VAL A 97 0.47 7.67 9.65
N ILE A 98 1.11 8.45 8.77
CA ILE A 98 2.43 9.05 9.00
C ILE A 98 2.27 10.47 9.54
N SER A 99 1.36 11.26 8.94
CA SER A 99 1.13 12.65 9.33
C SER A 99 -0.31 13.07 9.07
N GLY A 100 -0.74 14.15 9.72
CA GLY A 100 -2.08 14.71 9.57
C GLY A 100 -3.16 13.88 10.28
N ALA A 101 -4.43 14.19 9.94
CA ALA A 101 -5.60 13.52 10.52
C ALA A 101 -6.80 13.59 9.56
N ALA A 102 -7.71 12.64 9.71
CA ALA A 102 -8.93 12.57 8.90
C ALA A 102 -10.05 11.81 9.60
N THR A 103 -11.28 12.07 9.16
CA THR A 103 -12.42 11.20 9.46
C THR A 103 -12.57 10.18 8.33
N LEU A 104 -12.42 8.90 8.66
CA LEU A 104 -12.57 7.75 7.75
C LEU A 104 -13.78 6.93 8.16
N VAL A 105 -14.70 6.68 7.22
CA VAL A 105 -15.88 5.83 7.43
C VAL A 105 -15.66 4.48 6.75
N LEU A 106 -15.88 3.40 7.47
CA LEU A 106 -15.75 2.02 7.00
C LEU A 106 -17.06 1.26 7.13
N GLY A 107 -17.42 0.47 6.12
CA GLY A 107 -18.61 -0.39 6.18
C GLY A 107 -18.89 -1.12 4.87
N PRO A 108 -19.70 -2.18 4.90
CA PRO A 108 -19.98 -3.01 3.72
C PRO A 108 -21.12 -2.46 2.84
N ASP A 109 -21.99 -1.60 3.37
CA ASP A 109 -23.16 -1.11 2.63
C ASP A 109 -22.84 0.18 1.87
N ILE A 110 -22.55 0.04 0.59
CA ILE A 110 -22.17 1.15 -0.31
C ILE A 110 -23.38 1.60 -1.11
N VAL A 111 -23.76 2.85 -0.91
CA VAL A 111 -24.87 3.49 -1.62
C VAL A 111 -24.44 3.89 -3.04
N ASN A 112 -25.32 3.70 -4.02
CA ASN A 112 -25.04 4.00 -5.43
C ASN A 112 -23.74 3.36 -5.93
N ARG A 113 -23.52 2.09 -5.57
CA ARG A 113 -22.34 1.32 -5.97
C ARG A 113 -22.21 1.26 -7.48
N GLN A 114 -21.06 1.68 -8.00
CA GLN A 114 -20.72 1.70 -9.41
C GLN A 114 -19.42 0.96 -9.67
N ARG A 115 -19.46 -0.01 -10.60
CA ARG A 115 -18.28 -0.75 -11.02
C ARG A 115 -17.28 0.16 -11.72
N ARG A 116 -16.01 0.10 -11.30
CA ARG A 116 -14.93 0.79 -12.01
C ARG A 116 -14.66 0.13 -13.37
N PRO A 117 -14.43 0.92 -14.43
CA PRO A 117 -13.99 0.39 -15.71
C PRO A 117 -12.71 -0.46 -15.57
N ALA A 118 -12.69 -1.63 -16.23
CA ALA A 118 -11.56 -2.56 -16.13
C ALA A 118 -10.23 -1.99 -16.65
N ASN A 119 -10.27 -0.98 -17.52
CA ASN A 119 -9.10 -0.27 -18.04
C ASN A 119 -8.70 0.97 -17.23
N MET A 120 -9.39 1.24 -16.12
CA MET A 120 -9.02 2.36 -15.25
C MET A 120 -7.65 2.10 -14.64
N ARG A 121 -6.79 3.11 -14.61
CA ARG A 121 -5.42 3.00 -14.10
C ARG A 121 -5.34 2.40 -12.70
N THR A 122 -6.22 2.84 -11.78
CA THR A 122 -6.26 2.33 -10.42
C THR A 122 -6.64 0.85 -10.35
N VAL A 123 -7.46 0.37 -11.28
CA VAL A 123 -7.81 -1.06 -11.40
C VAL A 123 -6.63 -1.86 -11.91
N VAL A 124 -5.97 -1.38 -12.96
CA VAL A 124 -4.89 -2.12 -13.63
C VAL A 124 -3.59 -2.11 -12.83
N GLU A 125 -3.25 -0.98 -12.21
CA GLU A 125 -1.91 -0.77 -11.62
C GLU A 125 -1.87 -0.91 -10.10
N PHE A 126 -3.00 -0.71 -9.38
CA PHE A 126 -2.95 -0.55 -7.92
C PHE A 126 -3.85 -1.49 -7.13
N ASN A 127 -5.14 -1.53 -7.46
CA ASN A 127 -6.16 -2.02 -6.53
C ASN A 127 -6.94 -3.22 -7.05
N GLY A 128 -6.69 -3.63 -8.31
CA GLY A 128 -7.56 -4.63 -8.96
C GLY A 128 -8.99 -4.14 -9.14
N PRO A 129 -9.91 -5.05 -9.50
CA PRO A 129 -11.33 -4.75 -9.65
C PRO A 129 -11.97 -4.23 -8.37
N GLY A 130 -12.96 -3.34 -8.51
CA GLY A 130 -13.66 -2.77 -7.37
C GLY A 130 -14.74 -1.79 -7.78
N ASN A 131 -15.29 -1.10 -6.81
CA ASN A 131 -16.42 -0.20 -6.99
C ASN A 131 -16.16 1.17 -6.36
N ASN A 132 -16.86 2.18 -6.85
CA ASN A 132 -17.05 3.45 -6.18
C ASN A 132 -18.47 3.52 -5.63
N GLY A 133 -18.75 4.52 -4.80
CA GLY A 133 -20.08 4.83 -4.31
C GLY A 133 -20.17 6.21 -3.71
N SER A 134 -21.41 6.63 -3.41
CA SER A 134 -21.67 7.97 -2.90
C SER A 134 -21.60 8.08 -1.37
N GLU A 135 -21.82 6.97 -0.67
CA GLU A 135 -21.90 6.91 0.80
C GLU A 135 -21.64 5.50 1.30
N VAL A 136 -21.14 5.36 2.52
CA VAL A 136 -21.15 4.11 3.29
C VAL A 136 -22.28 4.23 4.32
N ARG A 137 -23.39 3.53 4.06
CA ARG A 137 -24.56 3.51 4.95
C ARG A 137 -24.26 2.68 6.18
N ASP A 138 -24.69 3.17 7.36
CA ASP A 138 -24.43 2.52 8.65
C ASP A 138 -22.98 2.17 8.91
N GLY A 139 -22.06 2.90 8.26
CA GLY A 139 -20.63 2.76 8.44
C GLY A 139 -20.16 3.32 9.80
N ILE A 140 -19.02 2.82 10.25
CA ILE A 140 -18.38 3.30 11.48
C ILE A 140 -17.37 4.38 11.11
N ALA A 141 -17.52 5.56 11.71
CA ALA A 141 -16.59 6.67 11.54
C ALA A 141 -15.42 6.56 12.54
N TYR A 142 -14.21 6.72 12.05
CA TYR A 142 -12.98 6.73 12.83
C TYR A 142 -12.26 8.06 12.62
N GLU A 143 -11.89 8.71 13.71
CA GLU A 143 -10.97 9.86 13.70
C GLU A 143 -9.54 9.32 13.72
N ILE A 144 -8.90 9.25 12.56
CA ILE A 144 -7.55 8.70 12.41
C ILE A 144 -6.50 9.81 12.36
N LYS A 145 -5.33 9.54 12.93
CA LYS A 145 -4.21 10.49 13.04
C LYS A 145 -2.86 9.78 12.99
N ALA A 146 -1.80 10.55 12.94
CA ALA A 146 -0.43 10.02 12.92
C ALA A 146 -0.18 8.94 13.98
N GLY A 147 0.36 7.80 13.55
CA GLY A 147 0.62 6.61 14.35
C GLY A 147 -0.50 5.56 14.32
N ASP A 148 -1.71 5.92 13.89
CA ASP A 148 -2.82 4.97 13.82
C ASP A 148 -2.65 3.97 12.67
N VAL A 149 -3.21 2.77 12.88
CA VAL A 149 -3.27 1.71 11.88
C VAL A 149 -4.71 1.33 11.61
N VAL A 150 -5.08 1.24 10.34
CA VAL A 150 -6.42 0.82 9.90
C VAL A 150 -6.28 -0.39 9.00
N VAL A 151 -7.05 -1.44 9.27
CA VAL A 151 -7.13 -2.64 8.42
C VAL A 151 -8.48 -2.64 7.70
N ILE A 152 -8.44 -2.70 6.36
CA ILE A 152 -9.62 -2.65 5.51
C ILE A 152 -9.67 -3.96 4.70
N PRO A 153 -10.53 -4.92 5.07
CA PRO A 153 -10.71 -6.14 4.29
C PRO A 153 -11.24 -5.85 2.88
N ALA A 154 -10.90 -6.70 1.93
CA ALA A 154 -11.52 -6.70 0.61
C ALA A 154 -13.06 -6.73 0.75
N GLY A 155 -13.76 -6.00 -0.12
CA GLY A 155 -15.21 -5.84 -0.09
C GLY A 155 -15.72 -4.77 0.89
N THR A 156 -14.83 -4.15 1.69
CA THR A 156 -15.22 -3.10 2.64
C THR A 156 -15.12 -1.72 2.01
N GLY A 157 -16.25 -1.00 1.98
CA GLY A 157 -16.27 0.40 1.57
C GLY A 157 -15.48 1.27 2.55
N HIS A 158 -14.66 2.17 2.01
CA HIS A 158 -13.88 3.12 2.79
C HIS A 158 -14.00 4.51 2.18
N TRP A 159 -14.23 5.49 3.07
CA TRP A 159 -14.67 6.82 2.67
C TRP A 159 -14.12 7.91 3.57
N PHE A 160 -13.27 8.77 3.02
CA PHE A 160 -12.81 9.96 3.72
C PHE A 160 -13.90 11.03 3.65
N THR A 161 -14.43 11.44 4.82
CA THR A 161 -15.50 12.41 4.92
C THR A 161 -15.01 13.79 5.32
N ARG A 162 -13.87 13.87 6.01
CA ARG A 162 -13.24 15.13 6.42
C ARG A 162 -11.73 14.98 6.56
N ILE A 163 -10.99 16.01 6.15
CA ILE A 163 -9.54 16.16 6.37
C ILE A 163 -9.32 17.64 6.68
N GLU A 164 -8.84 17.97 7.88
CA GLU A 164 -8.72 19.37 8.32
C GLU A 164 -7.62 20.13 7.58
N ASP A 165 -6.49 19.49 7.35
CA ASP A 165 -5.33 20.05 6.65
C ASP A 165 -4.86 19.06 5.58
N HIS A 166 -4.22 17.98 5.98
CA HIS A 166 -3.80 16.87 5.12
C HIS A 166 -3.81 15.56 5.89
N ILE A 167 -3.62 14.47 5.17
CA ILE A 167 -3.24 13.17 5.73
C ILE A 167 -2.29 12.46 4.79
N ASP A 168 -1.14 12.00 5.33
CA ASP A 168 -0.20 11.11 4.67
C ASP A 168 -0.21 9.75 5.34
N TYR A 169 -0.28 8.70 4.55
CA TYR A 169 -0.21 7.35 5.08
C TYR A 169 0.49 6.39 4.13
N LEU A 170 1.19 5.44 4.73
CA LEU A 170 1.66 4.26 4.04
C LEU A 170 0.48 3.33 3.83
N MET A 171 0.25 2.91 2.59
CA MET A 171 -0.77 1.94 2.23
C MET A 171 -0.10 0.62 1.88
N ILE A 172 -0.48 -0.43 2.58
CA ILE A 172 -0.05 -1.80 2.29
C ILE A 172 -1.22 -2.53 1.68
N ARG A 173 -1.09 -2.94 0.43
CA ARG A 173 -2.07 -3.73 -0.32
C ARG A 173 -1.72 -5.19 -0.25
N ILE A 174 -2.68 -6.01 0.12
CA ILE A 174 -2.57 -7.46 0.17
C ILE A 174 -3.40 -8.00 -0.98
N ASP A 175 -2.72 -8.48 -2.02
CA ASP A 175 -3.29 -9.00 -3.26
C ASP A 175 -3.05 -10.52 -3.37
N PRO A 176 -3.96 -11.36 -2.83
CA PRO A 176 -3.79 -12.80 -2.82
C PRO A 176 -3.91 -13.42 -4.22
N ASP A 177 -4.61 -12.76 -5.12
CA ASP A 177 -4.87 -13.26 -6.48
C ASP A 177 -3.86 -12.72 -7.51
N LYS A 178 -2.90 -11.88 -7.06
CA LYS A 178 -1.82 -11.31 -7.89
C LYS A 178 -2.36 -10.57 -9.12
N LEU A 179 -3.38 -9.75 -8.91
CA LEU A 179 -4.08 -9.00 -9.96
C LEU A 179 -3.32 -7.75 -10.40
N THR A 180 -2.43 -7.26 -9.55
CA THR A 180 -1.65 -6.05 -9.81
C THR A 180 -0.23 -6.40 -10.28
N PRO A 181 0.36 -5.60 -11.18
CA PRO A 181 1.70 -5.86 -11.68
C PRO A 181 2.76 -5.58 -10.62
N LEU A 182 3.79 -6.42 -10.59
CA LEU A 182 4.97 -6.19 -9.76
C LEU A 182 5.64 -4.86 -10.12
N LYS A 183 6.20 -4.18 -9.11
CA LYS A 183 6.96 -2.95 -9.28
C LYS A 183 8.28 -3.04 -8.54
N SER A 184 9.37 -3.02 -9.31
CA SER A 184 10.74 -3.08 -8.82
C SER A 184 11.25 -1.73 -8.30
N GLU A 185 12.40 -1.75 -7.62
CA GLU A 185 13.13 -0.53 -7.21
C GLU A 185 13.52 0.33 -8.41
N ALA A 186 14.06 -0.27 -9.48
CA ALA A 186 14.44 0.45 -10.68
C ALA A 186 13.25 1.23 -11.28
N GLN A 187 12.08 0.60 -11.36
CA GLN A 187 10.87 1.28 -11.84
C GLN A 187 10.40 2.42 -10.92
N SER A 188 10.64 2.32 -9.62
CA SER A 188 10.38 3.41 -8.69
C SER A 188 11.33 4.58 -8.88
N GLN A 189 12.62 4.31 -9.04
CA GLN A 189 13.62 5.35 -9.30
C GLN A 189 13.33 6.06 -10.62
N ASP A 190 13.01 5.31 -11.67
CA ASP A 190 12.58 5.87 -12.97
C ASP A 190 11.33 6.75 -12.85
N TYR A 191 10.37 6.34 -12.00
CA TYR A 191 9.17 7.12 -11.75
C TYR A 191 9.49 8.44 -11.03
N LEU A 192 10.31 8.39 -9.99
CA LEU A 192 10.71 9.59 -9.23
C LEU A 192 11.56 10.56 -10.04
N ALA A 193 12.41 10.05 -10.95
CA ALA A 193 13.25 10.86 -11.81
C ALA A 193 12.47 11.62 -12.89
N LYS A 194 11.25 11.19 -13.24
CA LYS A 194 10.42 11.90 -14.22
C LYS A 194 10.00 13.25 -13.67
N PRO A 195 10.19 14.35 -14.43
CA PRO A 195 9.72 15.66 -14.01
C PRO A 195 8.20 15.65 -13.81
N ALA A 196 7.75 16.53 -12.91
CA ALA A 196 6.32 16.77 -12.70
C ALA A 196 5.65 17.05 -14.06
N LYS A 197 4.57 16.33 -14.38
CA LYS A 197 3.74 16.71 -15.52
C LYS A 197 3.18 18.09 -15.20
N ARG A 198 3.64 19.11 -15.91
CA ARG A 198 2.97 20.41 -15.86
C ARG A 198 1.55 20.15 -16.35
N GLY A 199 0.55 20.48 -15.50
CA GLY A 199 -0.85 20.22 -15.79
C GLY A 199 -1.21 20.78 -17.17
N GLU A 200 -1.75 19.89 -18.01
CA GLU A 200 -2.53 20.26 -19.17
C GLU A 200 -3.96 20.56 -18.73
#